data_c3c4e6a4b685c4ef47a5f88f61f044aa
#
_entry.id   c3c4e6a4b685c4ef47a5f88f61f044aa
#
_cell.length_a   1.000
_cell.length_b   1.000
_cell.length_c   1.000
_cell.angle_alpha   90.00
_cell.angle_beta   90.00
_cell.angle_gamma   90.00
#
_symmetry.space_group_name_H-M   'P 1'
#
loop_
_entity.id
_entity.type
_entity.pdbx_description
1 polymer ?
#
loop_
_entity_poly.entity_id
_entity_poly.type
_entity_poly.pdbx_seq_one_letter_code
_entity_poly.pdbx_strand_id
1 'polypeptide(L)'
;SRYLVSLVNDILDMNKLESGDIVDQELTFDLTEILSRTNTEKQLQAAEKNIEYIVDWERSELSHILLTGNPVYLERLLNAISDNAVKFTEPGGRIHVWCKEKFADEKRVVYEFGCADNGPGMSQEFVAHAFDLFAQEKETSRSKYEGTGLGLPIAKKLADRMGGTIRIESKEGTGTTVIMTIPFKIGEAEKARKLEDFVKDQNTISLEGLRALVVDDNELNREIASFILEDNGLLVDCAKDGLEAIGKFEKSEPGYYDVILMDIMMPNLNGWDTARRIRSMKRSDAERVPVIAMSANAFAEDIIN
;
A
#
# COMPACT_ATOMS: atom_id res chain seq x y z
N SER A 1 -2.69 -21.49 5.37
CA SER A 1 -3.78 -20.63 4.89
C SER A 1 -3.33 -19.25 4.42
N ARG A 2 -2.36 -18.56 5.06
CA ARG A 2 -1.81 -17.28 4.58
C ARG A 2 -1.18 -17.37 3.19
N TYR A 3 -0.49 -18.46 2.90
CA TYR A 3 0.11 -18.75 1.57
C TYR A 3 -0.94 -18.80 0.45
N LEU A 4 -2.07 -19.48 0.70
CA LEU A 4 -3.14 -19.61 -0.31
C LEU A 4 -3.81 -18.26 -0.60
N VAL A 5 -4.00 -17.43 0.42
CA VAL A 5 -4.54 -16.06 0.25
C VAL A 5 -3.57 -15.18 -0.55
N SER A 6 -2.26 -15.23 -0.24
CA SER A 6 -1.24 -14.54 -1.03
C SER A 6 -1.24 -14.98 -2.49
N LEU A 7 -1.30 -16.30 -2.75
CA LEU A 7 -1.34 -16.84 -4.11
C LEU A 7 -2.58 -16.39 -4.89
N VAL A 8 -3.75 -16.41 -4.25
CA VAL A 8 -5.00 -15.94 -4.88
C VAL A 8 -4.92 -14.45 -5.21
N ASN A 9 -4.41 -13.64 -4.29
CA ASN A 9 -4.23 -12.21 -4.52
C ASN A 9 -3.23 -11.94 -5.66
N ASP A 10 -2.09 -12.63 -5.68
CA ASP A 10 -1.10 -12.53 -6.75
C ASP A 10 -1.68 -12.90 -8.12
N ILE A 11 -2.53 -13.96 -8.19
CA ILE A 11 -3.21 -14.38 -9.43
C ILE A 11 -4.27 -13.35 -9.84
N LEU A 12 -5.04 -12.82 -8.91
CA LEU A 12 -6.02 -11.77 -9.21
C LEU A 12 -5.35 -10.50 -9.71
N ASP A 13 -4.25 -10.10 -9.08
CA ASP A 13 -3.44 -8.96 -9.53
C ASP A 13 -2.89 -9.18 -10.93
N MET A 14 -2.41 -10.39 -11.21
CA MET A 14 -1.92 -10.77 -12.53
C MET A 14 -3.01 -10.70 -13.60
N ASN A 15 -4.20 -11.25 -13.31
CA ASN A 15 -5.35 -11.19 -14.21
C ASN A 15 -5.80 -9.76 -14.47
N LYS A 16 -5.87 -8.91 -13.43
CA LYS A 16 -6.20 -7.48 -13.56
C LYS A 16 -5.17 -6.72 -14.40
N LEU A 17 -3.88 -7.06 -14.28
CA LEU A 17 -2.84 -6.50 -15.12
C LEU A 17 -2.93 -6.95 -16.58
N GLU A 18 -3.44 -8.18 -16.86
CA GLU A 18 -3.61 -8.72 -18.21
C GLU A 18 -4.89 -8.24 -18.90
N SER A 19 -6.00 -8.16 -18.18
CA SER A 19 -7.29 -7.73 -18.75
C SER A 19 -7.33 -6.25 -19.12
N GLY A 20 -6.39 -5.45 -18.61
CA GLY A 20 -6.43 -3.98 -18.83
C GLY A 20 -7.49 -3.26 -18.00
N ASP A 21 -8.18 -3.97 -17.12
CA ASP A 21 -9.26 -3.43 -16.27
C ASP A 21 -8.76 -2.51 -15.14
N ILE A 22 -7.45 -2.45 -14.91
CA ILE A 22 -6.89 -1.46 -14.00
C ILE A 22 -6.85 -0.13 -14.73
N VAL A 23 -7.71 0.79 -14.31
CA VAL A 23 -7.68 2.18 -14.78
C VAL A 23 -6.28 2.73 -14.50
N ASP A 24 -5.55 3.11 -15.56
CA ASP A 24 -4.27 3.81 -15.44
C ASP A 24 -4.54 5.23 -14.90
N GLN A 25 -4.78 5.33 -13.59
CA GLN A 25 -4.94 6.62 -12.94
C GLN A 25 -3.57 7.27 -12.78
N GLU A 26 -3.29 8.24 -13.64
CA GLU A 26 -2.17 9.14 -13.42
C GLU A 26 -2.55 10.13 -12.30
N LEU A 27 -1.95 9.97 -11.14
CA LEU A 27 -2.13 10.84 -9.98
C LEU A 27 -0.85 11.64 -9.73
N THR A 28 -0.98 12.84 -9.20
CA THR A 28 0.16 13.58 -8.66
C THR A 28 0.38 13.14 -7.21
N PHE A 29 1.61 12.76 -6.89
CA PHE A 29 1.98 12.26 -5.55
C PHE A 29 3.39 12.73 -5.15
N ASP A 30 3.66 12.75 -3.85
CA ASP A 30 5.00 12.99 -3.30
C ASP A 30 5.76 11.65 -3.20
N LEU A 31 6.87 11.55 -3.94
CA LEU A 31 7.72 10.36 -3.95
C LEU A 31 8.24 10.02 -2.55
N THR A 32 8.59 11.05 -1.75
CA THR A 32 9.17 10.85 -0.43
C THR A 32 8.20 10.21 0.57
N GLU A 33 6.90 10.45 0.42
CA GLU A 33 5.87 9.79 1.24
C GLU A 33 5.81 8.29 0.97
N ILE A 34 5.83 7.89 -0.31
CA ILE A 34 5.83 6.47 -0.69
C ILE A 34 7.09 5.78 -0.19
N LEU A 35 8.27 6.39 -0.42
CA LEU A 35 9.54 5.84 0.04
C LEU A 35 9.59 5.71 1.55
N SER A 36 9.16 6.72 2.30
CA SER A 36 9.14 6.70 3.77
C SER A 36 8.24 5.60 4.31
N ARG A 37 7.00 5.52 3.80
CA ARG A 37 6.03 4.50 4.22
C ARG A 37 6.55 3.08 3.97
N THR A 38 6.99 2.80 2.74
CA THR A 38 7.51 1.47 2.36
C THR A 38 8.73 1.08 3.19
N ASN A 39 9.69 2.00 3.35
CA ASN A 39 10.92 1.69 4.08
C ASN A 39 10.68 1.53 5.59
N THR A 40 9.79 2.31 6.20
CA THR A 40 9.46 2.16 7.63
C THR A 40 8.91 0.76 7.92
N GLU A 41 7.99 0.27 7.10
CA GLU A 41 7.44 -1.09 7.25
C GLU A 41 8.53 -2.15 7.13
N LYS A 42 9.40 -2.04 6.11
CA LYS A 42 10.47 -3.03 5.88
C LYS A 42 11.57 -2.99 6.92
N GLN A 43 11.89 -1.81 7.47
CA GLN A 43 12.81 -1.69 8.60
C GLN A 43 12.31 -2.45 9.83
N LEU A 44 11.01 -2.35 10.15
CA LEU A 44 10.41 -3.10 11.25
C LEU A 44 10.51 -4.62 11.02
N GLN A 45 10.12 -5.09 9.82
CA GLN A 45 10.20 -6.51 9.46
C GLN A 45 11.64 -7.04 9.48
N ALA A 46 12.62 -6.25 9.03
CA ALA A 46 14.03 -6.60 9.06
C ALA A 46 14.58 -6.65 10.50
N ALA A 47 14.18 -5.70 11.35
CA ALA A 47 14.58 -5.67 12.76
C ALA A 47 14.08 -6.91 13.53
N GLU A 48 12.85 -7.37 13.29
CA GLU A 48 12.32 -8.61 13.86
C GLU A 48 13.15 -9.85 13.52
N LYS A 49 13.80 -9.82 12.34
CA LYS A 49 14.70 -10.90 11.88
C LYS A 49 16.18 -10.66 12.23
N ASN A 50 16.51 -9.59 12.94
CA ASN A 50 17.90 -9.18 13.21
C ASN A 50 18.70 -8.93 11.91
N ILE A 51 18.10 -8.27 10.91
CA ILE A 51 18.71 -7.88 9.65
C ILE A 51 18.98 -6.36 9.69
N GLU A 52 20.18 -5.94 9.29
CA GLU A 52 20.52 -4.53 9.14
C GLU A 52 19.87 -3.98 7.86
N TYR A 53 18.95 -3.02 7.98
CA TYR A 53 18.27 -2.39 6.84
C TYR A 53 18.72 -0.96 6.68
N ILE A 54 19.48 -0.68 5.63
CA ILE A 54 20.12 0.62 5.35
C ILE A 54 19.32 1.31 4.25
N VAL A 55 18.88 2.54 4.52
CA VAL A 55 18.19 3.39 3.56
C VAL A 55 19.13 4.51 3.11
N ASP A 56 19.41 4.55 1.82
CA ASP A 56 20.36 5.49 1.18
C ASP A 56 19.58 6.40 0.21
N TRP A 57 18.85 7.34 0.79
CA TRP A 57 18.28 8.49 0.09
C TRP A 57 17.88 9.56 1.10
N GLU A 58 18.02 10.82 0.72
CA GLU A 58 17.53 11.96 1.49
C GLU A 58 16.67 12.85 0.59
N ARG A 59 15.65 13.48 1.18
CA ARG A 59 14.77 14.42 0.45
C ARG A 59 15.55 15.55 -0.22
N SER A 60 16.65 15.99 0.39
CA SER A 60 17.52 17.03 -0.13
C SER A 60 18.29 16.65 -1.41
N GLU A 61 18.42 15.35 -1.69
CA GLU A 61 19.10 14.81 -2.87
C GLU A 61 18.16 14.60 -4.07
N LEU A 62 16.84 14.70 -3.84
CA LEU A 62 15.81 14.51 -4.85
C LEU A 62 15.27 15.89 -5.29
N SER A 63 15.57 16.29 -6.53
CA SER A 63 15.15 17.61 -7.05
C SER A 63 13.68 17.66 -7.44
N HIS A 64 13.12 16.52 -7.90
CA HIS A 64 11.76 16.42 -8.40
C HIS A 64 10.96 15.39 -7.59
N ILE A 65 10.40 15.80 -6.46
CA ILE A 65 9.67 14.89 -5.56
C ILE A 65 8.18 14.75 -5.91
N LEU A 66 7.60 15.78 -6.54
CA LEU A 66 6.20 15.76 -6.96
C LEU A 66 6.10 15.17 -8.36
N LEU A 67 5.57 13.97 -8.45
CA LEU A 67 5.54 13.17 -9.66
C LEU A 67 4.09 12.92 -10.08
N THR A 68 3.88 12.79 -11.39
CA THR A 68 2.61 12.32 -11.95
C THR A 68 2.82 10.93 -12.54
N GLY A 69 1.99 9.99 -12.09
CA GLY A 69 2.05 8.58 -12.48
C GLY A 69 1.12 7.73 -11.64
N ASN A 70 1.40 6.45 -11.52
CA ASN A 70 0.62 5.53 -10.69
C ASN A 70 1.35 5.20 -9.38
N PRO A 71 0.98 5.84 -8.24
CA PRO A 71 1.65 5.62 -6.95
C PRO A 71 1.48 4.18 -6.44
N VAL A 72 0.34 3.53 -6.73
CA VAL A 72 0.07 2.15 -6.32
C VAL A 72 1.02 1.18 -7.02
N TYR A 73 1.30 1.40 -8.31
CA TYR A 73 2.27 0.57 -9.04
C TYR A 73 3.68 0.73 -8.48
N LEU A 74 4.08 1.98 -8.19
CA LEU A 74 5.39 2.24 -7.58
C LEU A 74 5.53 1.56 -6.22
N GLU A 75 4.53 1.68 -5.35
CA GLU A 75 4.53 1.04 -4.04
C GLU A 75 4.62 -0.49 -4.14
N ARG A 76 3.86 -1.10 -5.05
CA ARG A 76 3.93 -2.55 -5.32
C ARG A 76 5.30 -2.98 -5.83
N LEU A 77 5.93 -2.19 -6.70
CA LEU A 77 7.29 -2.43 -7.18
C LEU A 77 8.30 -2.43 -6.04
N LEU A 78 8.28 -1.39 -5.21
CA LEU A 78 9.16 -1.25 -4.05
C LEU A 78 8.97 -2.39 -3.06
N ASN A 79 7.71 -2.74 -2.77
CA ASN A 79 7.40 -3.87 -1.90
C ASN A 79 7.91 -5.19 -2.48
N ALA A 80 7.68 -5.48 -3.75
CA ALA A 80 8.08 -6.75 -4.36
C ALA A 80 9.59 -7.02 -4.26
N ILE A 81 10.44 -5.99 -4.45
CA ILE A 81 11.88 -6.15 -4.33
C ILE A 81 12.35 -6.22 -2.87
N SER A 82 11.76 -5.40 -1.98
CA SER A 82 12.13 -5.36 -0.57
C SER A 82 11.65 -6.58 0.19
N ASP A 83 10.46 -7.11 -0.13
CA ASP A 83 9.94 -8.36 0.45
C ASP A 83 10.85 -9.54 0.15
N ASN A 84 11.34 -9.64 -1.08
CA ASN A 84 12.29 -10.68 -1.44
C ASN A 84 13.60 -10.54 -0.65
N ALA A 85 14.15 -9.33 -0.53
CA ALA A 85 15.35 -9.09 0.25
C ALA A 85 15.17 -9.47 1.73
N VAL A 86 14.08 -9.00 2.38
CA VAL A 86 13.79 -9.35 3.79
C VAL A 86 13.51 -10.84 3.96
N LYS A 87 12.89 -11.48 2.97
CA LYS A 87 12.55 -12.90 3.00
C LYS A 87 13.79 -13.77 2.95
N PHE A 88 14.72 -13.50 2.05
CA PHE A 88 15.86 -14.38 1.74
C PHE A 88 17.15 -14.01 2.48
N THR A 89 17.23 -12.83 3.11
CA THR A 89 18.37 -12.49 3.95
C THR A 89 18.31 -13.25 5.29
N GLU A 90 19.41 -13.86 5.67
CA GLU A 90 19.54 -14.55 6.95
C GLU A 90 19.72 -13.57 8.13
N PRO A 91 19.37 -13.97 9.38
CA PRO A 91 19.63 -13.14 10.56
C PRO A 91 21.11 -12.73 10.66
N GLY A 92 21.36 -11.46 10.96
CA GLY A 92 22.70 -10.86 10.96
C GLY A 92 23.16 -10.39 9.58
N GLY A 93 22.32 -10.58 8.55
CA GLY A 93 22.57 -10.07 7.21
C GLY A 93 22.26 -8.59 7.06
N ARG A 94 22.41 -8.10 5.82
CA ARG A 94 22.26 -6.68 5.48
C ARG A 94 21.44 -6.50 4.21
N ILE A 95 20.57 -5.48 4.24
CA ILE A 95 19.83 -5.00 3.08
C ILE A 95 20.13 -3.52 2.91
N HIS A 96 20.43 -3.10 1.68
CA HIS A 96 20.69 -1.71 1.32
C HIS A 96 19.73 -1.29 0.23
N VAL A 97 18.92 -0.27 0.48
CA VAL A 97 17.97 0.31 -0.47
C VAL A 97 18.35 1.74 -0.81
N TRP A 98 18.18 2.12 -2.08
CA TRP A 98 18.46 3.48 -2.53
C TRP A 98 17.41 3.98 -3.52
N CYS A 99 17.33 5.31 -3.60
CA CYS A 99 16.59 6.03 -4.64
C CYS A 99 17.47 7.14 -5.18
N LYS A 100 17.69 7.19 -6.50
CA LYS A 100 18.54 8.18 -7.15
C LYS A 100 17.87 8.76 -8.38
N GLU A 101 17.88 10.08 -8.47
CA GLU A 101 17.51 10.78 -9.70
C GLU A 101 18.62 10.60 -10.74
N LYS A 102 18.32 10.00 -11.89
CA LYS A 102 19.32 9.69 -12.94
C LYS A 102 19.33 10.72 -14.06
N PHE A 103 18.15 11.22 -14.39
CA PHE A 103 17.95 12.18 -15.46
C PHE A 103 16.69 12.96 -15.23
N ALA A 104 16.68 14.25 -15.55
CA ALA A 104 15.49 15.08 -15.62
C ALA A 104 15.57 16.04 -16.80
N ASP A 105 14.43 16.31 -17.41
CA ASP A 105 14.18 17.42 -18.34
C ASP A 105 13.01 18.28 -17.81
N GLU A 106 12.52 19.21 -18.59
CA GLU A 106 11.42 20.10 -18.17
C GLU A 106 10.10 19.38 -17.86
N LYS A 107 9.91 18.15 -18.33
CA LYS A 107 8.61 17.42 -18.24
C LYS A 107 8.72 16.06 -17.57
N ARG A 108 9.91 15.47 -17.55
CA ARG A 108 10.11 14.09 -17.11
C ARG A 108 11.32 13.97 -16.21
N VAL A 109 11.23 13.06 -15.29
CA VAL A 109 12.35 12.63 -14.45
C VAL A 109 12.43 11.12 -14.48
N VAL A 110 13.64 10.58 -14.42
CA VAL A 110 13.91 9.14 -14.36
C VAL A 110 14.56 8.82 -13.04
N TYR A 111 13.92 7.98 -12.25
CA TYR A 111 14.43 7.49 -10.98
C TYR A 111 14.97 6.08 -11.12
N GLU A 112 16.10 5.83 -10.46
CA GLU A 112 16.63 4.51 -10.19
C GLU A 112 16.32 4.16 -8.74
N PHE A 113 15.62 3.04 -8.54
CA PHE A 113 15.38 2.43 -7.24
C PHE A 113 16.15 1.12 -7.17
N GLY A 114 16.83 0.89 -6.08
CA GLY A 114 17.58 -0.34 -5.91
C GLY A 114 17.40 -0.96 -4.54
N CYS A 115 17.53 -2.27 -4.51
CA CYS A 115 17.56 -3.06 -3.28
C CYS A 115 18.64 -4.14 -3.43
N ALA A 116 19.63 -4.10 -2.55
CA ALA A 116 20.72 -5.07 -2.50
C ALA A 116 20.71 -5.80 -1.16
N ASP A 117 20.78 -7.12 -1.19
CA ASP A 117 20.92 -7.98 -0.03
C ASP A 117 22.20 -8.82 -0.09
N ASN A 118 22.65 -9.29 1.06
CA ASN A 118 23.73 -10.25 1.17
C ASN A 118 23.25 -11.67 1.52
N GLY A 119 22.06 -12.02 1.05
CA GLY A 119 21.47 -13.33 1.20
C GLY A 119 22.17 -14.42 0.37
N PRO A 120 21.52 -15.55 0.14
CA PRO A 120 22.14 -16.69 -0.57
C PRO A 120 22.45 -16.42 -2.04
N GLY A 121 21.86 -15.36 -2.62
CA GLY A 121 21.96 -15.08 -4.05
C GLY A 121 21.23 -16.12 -4.90
N MET A 122 21.40 -16.02 -6.22
CA MET A 122 20.78 -16.89 -7.22
C MET A 122 21.84 -17.43 -8.17
N SER A 123 21.60 -18.63 -8.70
CA SER A 123 22.42 -19.20 -9.77
C SER A 123 22.21 -18.39 -11.08
N GLN A 124 23.20 -18.37 -11.96
CA GLN A 124 23.09 -17.68 -13.25
C GLN A 124 21.99 -18.30 -14.14
N GLU A 125 21.77 -19.60 -14.00
CA GLU A 125 20.67 -20.30 -14.67
C GLU A 125 19.31 -19.77 -14.19
N PHE A 126 19.13 -19.61 -12.87
CA PHE A 126 17.89 -19.09 -12.31
C PHE A 126 17.69 -17.61 -12.61
N VAL A 127 18.72 -16.78 -12.55
CA VAL A 127 18.63 -15.34 -12.90
C VAL A 127 18.04 -15.12 -14.31
N ALA A 128 18.40 -15.99 -15.27
CA ALA A 128 17.86 -15.91 -16.64
C ALA A 128 16.34 -16.12 -16.71
N HIS A 129 15.76 -16.81 -15.71
CA HIS A 129 14.35 -17.17 -15.61
C HIS A 129 13.63 -16.55 -14.42
N ALA A 130 14.30 -15.68 -13.66
CA ALA A 130 13.75 -15.11 -12.42
C ALA A 130 12.47 -14.29 -12.61
N PHE A 131 12.21 -13.82 -13.83
CA PHE A 131 10.98 -13.11 -14.21
C PHE A 131 9.93 -14.01 -14.86
N ASP A 132 10.18 -15.32 -15.02
CA ASP A 132 9.19 -16.24 -15.52
C ASP A 132 8.13 -16.56 -14.46
N LEU A 133 6.90 -16.81 -14.89
CA LEU A 133 5.80 -17.10 -13.97
C LEU A 133 6.06 -18.41 -13.21
N PHE A 134 5.86 -18.37 -11.88
CA PHE A 134 6.05 -19.50 -10.98
C PHE A 134 7.49 -20.02 -10.91
N ALA A 135 8.46 -19.26 -11.42
CA ALA A 135 9.85 -19.62 -11.33
C ALA A 135 10.30 -19.65 -9.86
N GLN A 136 10.87 -20.77 -9.47
CA GLN A 136 11.48 -20.98 -8.15
C GLN A 136 12.78 -21.74 -8.35
N GLU A 137 13.82 -21.34 -7.66
CA GLU A 137 15.07 -22.08 -7.69
C GLU A 137 14.87 -23.43 -7.01
N LYS A 138 15.17 -24.51 -7.73
CA LYS A 138 14.95 -25.89 -7.25
C LYS A 138 15.66 -26.12 -5.92
N GLU A 139 14.96 -26.82 -5.04
CA GLU A 139 15.39 -27.21 -3.71
C GLU A 139 16.82 -27.76 -3.68
N THR A 140 17.75 -26.93 -3.25
CA THR A 140 18.78 -27.41 -2.38
C THR A 140 18.19 -27.42 -0.96
N SER A 141 18.58 -28.34 -0.09
CA SER A 141 18.09 -28.61 1.27
C SER A 141 18.03 -27.37 2.23
N ARG A 142 17.99 -26.15 1.69
CA ARG A 142 17.93 -24.83 2.33
C ARG A 142 16.63 -24.07 2.08
N SER A 143 15.68 -24.56 1.27
CA SER A 143 14.44 -23.84 0.99
C SER A 143 13.45 -23.93 2.16
N LYS A 144 13.78 -23.20 3.23
CA LYS A 144 12.86 -22.88 4.34
C LYS A 144 11.78 -21.86 3.97
N TYR A 145 11.84 -21.30 2.77
CA TYR A 145 11.05 -20.13 2.40
C TYR A 145 10.11 -20.45 1.23
N GLU A 146 8.86 -20.76 1.53
CA GLU A 146 7.78 -20.88 0.55
C GLU A 146 7.50 -19.51 -0.11
N GLY A 147 7.39 -19.48 -1.44
CA GLY A 147 7.02 -18.30 -2.22
C GLY A 147 6.15 -18.68 -3.40
N THR A 148 5.32 -17.76 -3.89
CA THR A 148 4.44 -17.99 -5.03
C THR A 148 5.19 -18.05 -6.36
N GLY A 149 6.39 -17.47 -6.45
CA GLY A 149 7.11 -17.27 -7.71
C GLY A 149 6.46 -16.22 -8.62
N LEU A 150 5.60 -15.36 -8.06
CA LEU A 150 4.87 -14.33 -8.82
C LEU A 150 5.38 -12.92 -8.57
N GLY A 151 6.08 -12.66 -7.46
CA GLY A 151 6.50 -11.30 -7.08
C GLY A 151 7.37 -10.61 -8.13
N LEU A 152 8.45 -11.26 -8.61
CA LEU A 152 9.32 -10.70 -9.64
C LEU A 152 8.66 -10.59 -11.02
N PRO A 153 7.91 -11.59 -11.52
CA PRO A 153 7.09 -11.45 -12.72
C PRO A 153 6.11 -10.27 -12.68
N ILE A 154 5.40 -10.08 -11.57
CA ILE A 154 4.50 -8.94 -11.38
C ILE A 154 5.29 -7.62 -11.40
N ALA A 155 6.41 -7.55 -10.68
CA ALA A 155 7.28 -6.37 -10.69
C ALA A 155 7.77 -6.03 -12.10
N LYS A 156 8.15 -7.03 -12.90
CA LYS A 156 8.56 -6.83 -14.30
C LYS A 156 7.42 -6.24 -15.14
N LYS A 157 6.21 -6.80 -15.05
CA LYS A 157 5.04 -6.29 -15.78
C LYS A 157 4.68 -4.86 -15.37
N LEU A 158 4.73 -4.55 -14.06
CA LEU A 158 4.47 -3.20 -13.57
C LEU A 158 5.52 -2.20 -14.05
N ALA A 159 6.80 -2.56 -13.99
CA ALA A 159 7.89 -1.71 -14.49
C ALA A 159 7.72 -1.42 -15.99
N ASP A 160 7.43 -2.44 -16.80
CA ASP A 160 7.18 -2.31 -18.23
C ASP A 160 5.96 -1.41 -18.52
N ARG A 161 4.87 -1.57 -17.74
CA ARG A 161 3.66 -0.74 -17.89
C ARG A 161 3.92 0.73 -17.53
N MET A 162 4.81 0.98 -16.58
CA MET A 162 5.26 2.34 -16.24
C MET A 162 6.31 2.89 -17.22
N GLY A 163 6.62 2.17 -18.30
CA GLY A 163 7.63 2.55 -19.27
C GLY A 163 9.07 2.49 -18.76
N GLY A 164 9.28 1.75 -17.68
CA GLY A 164 10.57 1.56 -17.03
C GLY A 164 11.23 0.22 -17.35
N THR A 165 12.26 -0.09 -16.59
CA THR A 165 13.00 -1.36 -16.68
C THR A 165 13.31 -1.90 -15.29
N ILE A 166 13.45 -3.22 -15.18
CA ILE A 166 13.95 -3.90 -13.98
C ILE A 166 15.03 -4.89 -14.39
N ARG A 167 16.11 -4.97 -13.61
CA ARG A 167 17.19 -5.93 -13.80
C ARG A 167 17.64 -6.53 -12.48
N ILE A 168 18.20 -7.71 -12.54
CA ILE A 168 18.74 -8.46 -11.40
C ILE A 168 20.21 -8.72 -11.64
N GLU A 169 21.01 -8.44 -10.63
CA GLU A 169 22.42 -8.80 -10.54
C GLU A 169 22.56 -9.71 -9.32
N SER A 170 22.86 -10.98 -9.51
CA SER A 170 22.96 -11.93 -8.42
C SER A 170 24.05 -12.95 -8.65
N LYS A 171 24.64 -13.39 -7.55
CA LYS A 171 25.62 -14.47 -7.55
C LYS A 171 25.42 -15.32 -6.32
N GLU A 172 25.37 -16.64 -6.52
CA GLU A 172 25.20 -17.63 -5.46
C GLU A 172 26.25 -17.44 -4.37
N GLY A 173 25.80 -17.43 -3.10
CA GLY A 173 26.62 -17.19 -1.91
C GLY A 173 27.04 -15.74 -1.68
N THR A 174 26.64 -14.78 -2.52
CA THR A 174 27.07 -13.36 -2.41
C THR A 174 25.89 -12.41 -2.12
N GLY A 175 24.68 -12.75 -2.59
CA GLY A 175 23.50 -11.93 -2.48
C GLY A 175 22.88 -11.52 -3.81
N THR A 176 21.87 -10.67 -3.74
CA THR A 176 21.10 -10.20 -4.90
C THR A 176 20.99 -8.69 -4.89
N THR A 177 21.08 -8.09 -6.05
CA THR A 177 20.77 -6.68 -6.28
C THR A 177 19.70 -6.57 -7.34
N VAL A 178 18.56 -5.98 -7.01
CA VAL A 178 17.48 -5.66 -7.95
C VAL A 178 17.49 -4.15 -8.18
N ILE A 179 17.51 -3.74 -9.45
CA ILE A 179 17.55 -2.34 -9.84
C ILE A 179 16.41 -2.06 -10.81
N MET A 180 15.63 -1.05 -10.49
CA MET A 180 14.53 -0.56 -11.34
C MET A 180 14.83 0.86 -11.80
N THR A 181 14.51 1.16 -13.06
CA THR A 181 14.61 2.51 -13.62
C THR A 181 13.25 2.89 -14.17
N ILE A 182 12.59 3.86 -13.54
CA ILE A 182 11.20 4.23 -13.82
C ILE A 182 11.14 5.71 -14.21
N PRO A 183 10.58 6.03 -15.40
CA PRO A 183 10.30 7.41 -15.79
C PRO A 183 8.96 7.89 -15.18
N PHE A 184 8.95 9.16 -14.76
CA PHE A 184 7.74 9.84 -14.31
C PHE A 184 7.60 11.18 -15.03
N LYS A 185 6.38 11.67 -15.15
CA LYS A 185 6.13 13.07 -15.46
C LYS A 185 6.38 13.91 -14.21
N ILE A 186 6.96 15.09 -14.36
CA ILE A 186 7.09 16.04 -13.25
C ILE A 186 5.71 16.63 -13.00
N GLY A 187 5.23 16.56 -11.76
CA GLY A 187 3.93 17.09 -11.36
C GLY A 187 3.89 18.61 -11.45
N GLU A 188 2.78 19.15 -11.94
CA GLU A 188 2.60 20.60 -11.97
C GLU A 188 2.55 21.16 -10.55
N ALA A 189 3.46 22.08 -10.23
CA ALA A 189 3.60 22.67 -8.89
C ALA A 189 2.28 23.33 -8.37
N GLU A 190 1.41 23.76 -9.29
CA GLU A 190 0.13 24.37 -8.94
C GLU A 190 -0.90 23.33 -8.43
N LYS A 191 -0.90 22.10 -8.96
CA LYS A 191 -1.72 20.99 -8.43
C LYS A 191 -1.22 20.52 -7.07
N ALA A 192 0.09 20.48 -6.89
CA ALA A 192 0.72 20.13 -5.63
C ALA A 192 0.44 21.18 -4.54
N ARG A 193 0.52 22.47 -4.87
CA ARG A 193 0.19 23.55 -3.95
C ARG A 193 -1.27 23.51 -3.50
N LYS A 194 -2.18 23.17 -4.41
CA LYS A 194 -3.61 22.95 -4.05
C LYS A 194 -3.80 21.75 -3.13
N LEU A 195 -3.00 20.67 -3.31
CA LEU A 195 -3.02 19.53 -2.38
C LEU A 195 -2.39 19.90 -1.03
N GLU A 196 -1.25 20.61 -1.02
CA GLU A 196 -0.61 21.09 0.22
C GLU A 196 -1.48 22.10 0.95
N ASP A 197 -2.14 23.02 0.23
CA ASP A 197 -3.09 23.97 0.81
C ASP A 197 -4.34 23.24 1.33
N PHE A 198 -4.82 22.22 0.64
CA PHE A 198 -5.92 21.38 1.10
C PHE A 198 -5.54 20.54 2.32
N VAL A 199 -4.33 20.00 2.37
CA VAL A 199 -3.78 19.25 3.53
C VAL A 199 -3.43 20.21 4.68
N LYS A 200 -2.96 21.42 4.40
CA LYS A 200 -2.70 22.44 5.45
C LYS A 200 -3.99 23.00 6.01
N ASP A 201 -5.01 23.22 5.20
CA ASP A 201 -6.35 23.59 5.70
C ASP A 201 -6.98 22.46 6.54
N GLN A 202 -6.68 21.20 6.23
CA GLN A 202 -7.12 20.07 7.06
C GLN A 202 -6.36 19.92 8.37
N ASN A 203 -5.09 20.35 8.45
CA ASN A 203 -4.34 20.40 9.71
C ASN A 203 -4.83 21.48 10.69
N THR A 204 -5.80 22.30 10.32
CA THR A 204 -6.48 23.26 11.21
C THR A 204 -7.88 22.81 11.62
N ILE A 205 -8.39 21.67 11.13
CA ILE A 205 -9.64 21.12 11.63
C ILE A 205 -9.35 20.38 12.92
N SER A 206 -9.73 21.00 14.05
CA SER A 206 -9.76 20.28 15.32
C SER A 206 -10.77 19.16 15.23
N LEU A 207 -10.32 17.93 15.39
CA LEU A 207 -11.20 16.76 15.49
C LEU A 207 -11.77 16.61 16.91
N GLU A 208 -11.38 17.48 17.82
CA GLU A 208 -11.75 17.43 19.22
C GLU A 208 -13.26 17.57 19.42
N GLY A 209 -13.84 16.58 20.04
CA GLY A 209 -15.28 16.53 20.35
C GLY A 209 -16.17 16.02 19.21
N LEU A 210 -15.65 15.78 18.00
CA LEU A 210 -16.40 15.11 16.95
C LEU A 210 -16.70 13.64 17.32
N ARG A 211 -17.82 13.13 16.85
CA ARG A 211 -18.28 11.76 17.16
C ARG A 211 -18.18 10.84 15.97
N ALA A 212 -17.47 9.74 16.15
CA ALA A 212 -17.34 8.67 15.17
C ALA A 212 -18.14 7.42 15.58
N LEU A 213 -18.80 6.78 14.62
CA LEU A 213 -19.32 5.42 14.78
C LEU A 213 -18.40 4.46 14.01
N VAL A 214 -17.70 3.59 14.73
CA VAL A 214 -16.81 2.56 14.15
C VAL A 214 -17.57 1.25 14.03
N VAL A 215 -17.68 0.71 12.83
CA VAL A 215 -18.43 -0.51 12.52
C VAL A 215 -17.50 -1.53 11.88
N ASP A 216 -17.22 -2.62 12.60
CA ASP A 216 -16.33 -3.70 12.16
C ASP A 216 -16.70 -4.96 12.95
N ASP A 217 -16.67 -6.14 12.36
CA ASP A 217 -17.03 -7.39 13.06
C ASP A 217 -15.88 -7.92 13.94
N ASN A 218 -14.63 -7.51 13.64
CA ASN A 218 -13.46 -7.86 14.41
C ASN A 218 -13.27 -6.92 15.61
N GLU A 219 -13.28 -7.45 16.82
CA GLU A 219 -13.10 -6.70 18.06
C GLU A 219 -11.78 -5.93 18.11
N LEU A 220 -10.69 -6.58 17.67
CA LEU A 220 -9.34 -5.96 17.65
C LEU A 220 -9.28 -4.76 16.70
N ASN A 221 -9.93 -4.86 15.53
CA ASN A 221 -9.99 -3.75 14.58
C ASN A 221 -10.74 -2.56 15.18
N ARG A 222 -11.87 -2.83 15.87
CA ARG A 222 -12.63 -1.78 16.57
C ARG A 222 -11.81 -1.12 17.67
N GLU A 223 -11.07 -1.90 18.47
CA GLU A 223 -10.20 -1.37 19.52
C GLU A 223 -9.08 -0.48 18.95
N ILE A 224 -8.41 -0.93 17.88
CA ILE A 224 -7.34 -0.17 17.22
C ILE A 224 -7.89 1.14 16.63
N ALA A 225 -9.00 1.06 15.89
CA ALA A 225 -9.62 2.24 15.30
C ALA A 225 -10.08 3.23 16.38
N SER A 226 -10.70 2.75 17.44
CA SER A 226 -11.12 3.59 18.57
C SER A 226 -9.94 4.29 19.21
N PHE A 227 -8.88 3.55 19.53
CA PHE A 227 -7.68 4.11 20.13
C PHE A 227 -7.08 5.26 19.29
N ILE A 228 -6.95 5.03 17.96
CA ILE A 228 -6.42 6.04 17.05
C ILE A 228 -7.31 7.29 17.01
N LEU A 229 -8.62 7.12 16.93
CA LEU A 229 -9.56 8.23 16.85
C LEU A 229 -9.63 9.01 18.17
N GLU A 230 -9.67 8.32 19.32
CA GLU A 230 -9.68 8.93 20.65
C GLU A 230 -8.38 9.68 20.95
N ASP A 231 -7.23 9.15 20.53
CA ASP A 231 -5.92 9.84 20.64
C ASP A 231 -5.88 11.15 19.83
N ASN A 232 -6.72 11.24 18.78
CA ASN A 232 -6.92 12.46 17.99
C ASN A 232 -8.10 13.32 18.44
N GLY A 233 -8.68 13.05 19.60
CA GLY A 233 -9.70 13.86 20.26
C GLY A 233 -11.14 13.59 19.88
N LEU A 234 -11.44 12.53 19.10
CA LEU A 234 -12.80 12.15 18.77
C LEU A 234 -13.46 11.36 19.92
N LEU A 235 -14.78 11.42 19.99
CA LEU A 235 -15.59 10.54 20.81
C LEU A 235 -16.04 9.35 19.95
N VAL A 236 -15.80 8.12 20.41
CA VAL A 236 -16.02 6.93 19.58
C VAL A 236 -17.11 6.02 20.16
N ASP A 237 -18.08 5.68 19.33
CA ASP A 237 -19.00 4.59 19.57
C ASP A 237 -18.67 3.44 18.61
N CYS A 238 -18.77 2.19 19.08
CA CYS A 238 -18.50 1.00 18.28
C CYS A 238 -19.78 0.20 18.00
N ALA A 239 -19.84 -0.44 16.84
CA ALA A 239 -20.83 -1.44 16.49
C ALA A 239 -20.14 -2.67 15.88
N LYS A 240 -20.58 -3.86 16.24
CA LYS A 240 -19.97 -5.13 15.80
C LYS A 240 -20.50 -5.65 14.47
N ASP A 241 -21.58 -5.06 13.96
CA ASP A 241 -22.20 -5.41 12.68
C ASP A 241 -23.10 -4.27 12.17
N GLY A 242 -23.56 -4.40 10.92
CA GLY A 242 -24.41 -3.40 10.29
C GLY A 242 -25.77 -3.22 10.97
N LEU A 243 -26.32 -4.26 11.61
CA LEU A 243 -27.61 -4.16 12.32
C LEU A 243 -27.48 -3.33 13.60
N GLU A 244 -26.41 -3.53 14.35
CA GLU A 244 -26.11 -2.73 15.53
C GLU A 244 -25.83 -1.27 15.16
N ALA A 245 -25.08 -1.04 14.06
CA ALA A 245 -24.81 0.29 13.55
C ALA A 245 -26.09 1.05 13.19
N ILE A 246 -26.99 0.41 12.45
CA ILE A 246 -28.30 0.95 12.11
C ILE A 246 -29.09 1.30 13.38
N GLY A 247 -29.12 0.39 14.35
CA GLY A 247 -29.85 0.60 15.59
C GLY A 247 -29.28 1.75 16.44
N LYS A 248 -27.98 1.94 16.49
CA LYS A 248 -27.33 3.07 17.16
C LYS A 248 -27.60 4.37 16.44
N PHE A 249 -27.47 4.39 15.12
CA PHE A 249 -27.76 5.58 14.32
C PHE A 249 -29.23 5.99 14.42
N GLU A 250 -30.17 5.04 14.37
CA GLU A 250 -31.61 5.31 14.47
C GLU A 250 -32.00 5.89 15.83
N LYS A 251 -31.40 5.40 16.92
CA LYS A 251 -31.69 5.83 18.30
C LYS A 251 -31.01 7.14 18.68
N SER A 252 -29.96 7.54 17.96
CA SER A 252 -29.27 8.79 18.22
C SER A 252 -30.08 10.00 17.74
N GLU A 253 -29.81 11.17 18.30
CA GLU A 253 -30.36 12.43 17.77
C GLU A 253 -29.78 12.74 16.39
N PRO A 254 -30.53 13.43 15.50
CA PRO A 254 -29.99 13.88 14.23
C PRO A 254 -28.75 14.77 14.43
N GLY A 255 -27.64 14.43 13.74
CA GLY A 255 -26.36 15.12 13.88
C GLY A 255 -25.50 14.65 15.06
N TYR A 256 -25.85 13.55 15.72
CA TYR A 256 -25.05 12.99 16.81
C TYR A 256 -23.73 12.41 16.33
N TYR A 257 -23.69 11.78 15.17
CA TYR A 257 -22.47 11.27 14.55
C TYR A 257 -22.00 12.21 13.43
N ASP A 258 -20.74 12.62 13.51
CA ASP A 258 -20.07 13.42 12.50
C ASP A 258 -19.48 12.57 11.37
N VAL A 259 -19.16 11.30 11.65
CA VAL A 259 -18.62 10.33 10.70
C VAL A 259 -18.95 8.90 11.10
N ILE A 260 -19.11 8.03 10.10
CA ILE A 260 -19.24 6.58 10.27
C ILE A 260 -18.10 5.92 9.53
N LEU A 261 -17.26 5.14 10.23
CA LEU A 261 -16.28 4.27 9.64
C LEU A 261 -16.87 2.87 9.55
N MET A 262 -16.94 2.32 8.34
CA MET A 262 -17.73 1.13 8.03
C MET A 262 -16.87 0.07 7.35
N ASP A 263 -16.68 -1.09 8.00
CA ASP A 263 -16.12 -2.24 7.30
C ASP A 263 -17.11 -2.75 6.24
N ILE A 264 -16.57 -3.06 5.08
CA ILE A 264 -17.34 -3.56 3.94
C ILE A 264 -17.74 -5.01 4.16
N MET A 265 -16.86 -5.83 4.72
CA MET A 265 -16.97 -7.27 4.76
C MET A 265 -17.42 -7.78 6.13
N MET A 266 -18.68 -7.55 6.49
CA MET A 266 -19.24 -8.00 7.75
C MET A 266 -20.28 -9.11 7.56
N PRO A 267 -20.42 -10.05 8.54
CA PRO A 267 -21.50 -11.04 8.55
C PRO A 267 -22.87 -10.38 8.78
N ASN A 268 -23.94 -11.06 8.39
CA ASN A 268 -25.35 -10.67 8.52
C ASN A 268 -25.77 -9.51 7.60
N LEU A 269 -25.10 -8.36 7.69
CA LEU A 269 -25.36 -7.20 6.86
C LEU A 269 -24.02 -6.52 6.54
N ASN A 270 -23.63 -6.54 5.26
CA ASN A 270 -22.40 -5.93 4.79
C ASN A 270 -22.44 -4.40 4.88
N GLY A 271 -21.27 -3.76 4.75
CA GLY A 271 -21.16 -2.31 4.87
C GLY A 271 -21.96 -1.54 3.83
N TRP A 272 -22.02 -2.03 2.59
CA TRP A 272 -22.79 -1.39 1.51
C TRP A 272 -24.29 -1.34 1.80
N ASP A 273 -24.85 -2.47 2.20
CA ASP A 273 -26.27 -2.56 2.52
C ASP A 273 -26.60 -1.80 3.81
N THR A 274 -25.66 -1.75 4.76
CA THR A 274 -25.77 -0.91 5.96
C THR A 274 -25.83 0.56 5.61
N ALA A 275 -24.91 1.03 4.79
CA ALA A 275 -24.86 2.42 4.33
C ALA A 275 -26.14 2.80 3.55
N ARG A 276 -26.62 1.93 2.63
CA ARG A 276 -27.89 2.14 1.91
C ARG A 276 -29.09 2.28 2.87
N ARG A 277 -29.16 1.45 3.90
CA ARG A 277 -30.26 1.52 4.91
C ARG A 277 -30.16 2.81 5.70
N ILE A 278 -28.98 3.23 6.14
CA ILE A 278 -28.77 4.51 6.81
C ILE A 278 -29.24 5.65 5.90
N ARG A 279 -28.80 5.66 4.63
CA ARG A 279 -29.20 6.68 3.63
C ARG A 279 -30.70 6.74 3.37
N SER A 280 -31.41 5.61 3.52
CA SER A 280 -32.87 5.53 3.30
C SER A 280 -33.72 5.98 4.50
N MET A 281 -33.10 6.29 5.62
CA MET A 281 -33.82 6.72 6.83
C MET A 281 -34.42 8.13 6.66
N LYS A 282 -35.64 8.34 7.17
CA LYS A 282 -36.30 9.64 7.14
C LYS A 282 -35.78 10.55 8.27
N ARG A 283 -34.50 10.95 8.18
CA ARG A 283 -33.89 11.90 9.10
C ARG A 283 -32.91 12.83 8.37
N SER A 284 -32.75 14.02 8.89
CA SER A 284 -32.07 15.14 8.18
C SER A 284 -30.57 14.93 7.96
N ASP A 285 -29.93 14.10 8.76
CA ASP A 285 -28.49 13.78 8.70
C ASP A 285 -28.18 12.48 7.93
N ALA A 286 -29.18 11.63 7.68
CA ALA A 286 -28.97 10.34 7.03
C ALA A 286 -28.34 10.42 5.64
N GLU A 287 -28.63 11.48 4.85
CA GLU A 287 -28.03 11.71 3.53
C GLU A 287 -26.66 12.39 3.63
N ARG A 288 -26.36 13.06 4.75
CA ARG A 288 -25.20 13.96 4.85
C ARG A 288 -24.06 13.40 5.67
N VAL A 289 -24.34 12.52 6.67
CA VAL A 289 -23.26 11.95 7.50
C VAL A 289 -22.24 11.24 6.61
N PRO A 290 -20.96 11.61 6.67
CA PRO A 290 -19.92 10.90 5.94
C PRO A 290 -19.86 9.42 6.37
N VAL A 291 -19.88 8.51 5.39
CA VAL A 291 -19.63 7.08 5.62
C VAL A 291 -18.35 6.73 4.88
N ILE A 292 -17.31 6.41 5.64
CA ILE A 292 -15.99 6.07 5.13
C ILE A 292 -15.84 4.55 5.20
N ALA A 293 -15.61 3.93 4.05
CA ALA A 293 -15.37 2.50 3.99
C ALA A 293 -14.00 2.17 4.59
N MET A 294 -13.96 1.22 5.53
CA MET A 294 -12.76 0.56 6.00
C MET A 294 -12.63 -0.76 5.27
N SER A 295 -11.52 -0.98 4.57
CA SER A 295 -11.27 -2.24 3.87
C SER A 295 -9.81 -2.65 4.05
N ALA A 296 -9.59 -3.87 4.51
CA ALA A 296 -8.26 -4.48 4.51
C ALA A 296 -7.72 -4.70 3.09
N ASN A 297 -8.63 -4.58 2.08
CA ASN A 297 -8.35 -4.68 0.65
C ASN A 297 -9.03 -3.51 -0.07
N ALA A 298 -8.56 -2.28 0.14
CA ALA A 298 -9.05 -1.12 -0.62
C ALA A 298 -8.59 -1.21 -2.08
N PHE A 299 -9.35 -1.90 -2.90
CA PHE A 299 -9.20 -1.84 -4.36
C PHE A 299 -10.05 -0.70 -4.92
N ALA A 300 -9.49 0.01 -5.91
CA ALA A 300 -10.08 1.20 -6.54
C ALA A 300 -11.49 1.00 -7.17
N GLU A 301 -11.97 -0.23 -7.29
CA GLU A 301 -13.32 -0.55 -7.79
C GLU A 301 -14.44 -0.24 -6.78
N ASP A 302 -14.12 -0.15 -5.49
CA ASP A 302 -15.11 0.12 -4.44
C ASP A 302 -15.41 1.62 -4.25
N ILE A 303 -14.69 2.51 -4.96
CA ILE A 303 -14.79 3.98 -4.79
C ILE A 303 -15.80 4.63 -5.75
N ILE A 304 -16.35 3.89 -6.74
CA ILE A 304 -17.14 4.48 -7.85
C ILE A 304 -18.67 4.24 -7.73
N ASN A 305 -19.16 3.65 -6.62
CA ASN A 305 -20.62 3.45 -6.47
C ASN A 305 -21.20 4.20 -5.26
#